data_9597c391cc5c3e1c6702164a19dde0c8
#
_entry.id   9597c391cc5c3e1c6702164a19dde0c8
#
_cell.length_a   1.000
_cell.length_b   1.000
_cell.length_c   1.000
_cell.angle_alpha   90.00
_cell.angle_beta   90.00
_cell.angle_gamma   90.00
#
_symmetry.space_group_name_H-M   'P 1'
#
loop_
_entity.id
_entity.type
_entity.pdbx_description
1 polymer ?
#
loop_
_entity_poly.entity_id
_entity_poly.type
_entity_poly.pdbx_seq_one_letter_code
_entity_poly.pdbx_strand_id
1 'polypeptide(L)'
;MHQSSNLTRPGDTRWGSHHTTLLRLDQMWSSALEVLRVVNEDGRGPSQAAGLIEKMESFNFAFILKFMLKLFGITNELSQILQRKDLNIILAMELVDDVKARLANLRESGWDDLFVNVQEFCVAKGIPVPNMDEEIPVRGRSRLEGRTVTILHHYRTEIFYVAIDKICVEMDHRFSERGNIVLNCFSCLDPKNSFSKFDVDKLARLADIYDADFSNDDRGIIKEQLQTYVIHVKRHASFSTCEDV
;
A
#
# COMPACT_ATOMS: atom_id res chain seq x y z
N MET A 1 27.25 13.24 15.07
CA MET A 1 27.14 11.77 14.96
C MET A 1 26.75 11.45 13.53
N HIS A 2 27.68 11.01 12.70
CA HIS A 2 27.38 10.53 11.34
C HIS A 2 26.76 9.13 11.48
N GLN A 3 25.45 9.02 11.38
CA GLN A 3 24.82 7.74 11.12
C GLN A 3 25.19 7.33 9.68
N SER A 4 26.05 6.33 9.54
CA SER A 4 26.36 5.74 8.25
C SER A 4 25.09 5.05 7.74
N SER A 5 24.44 5.67 6.76
CA SER A 5 23.30 5.08 6.06
C SER A 5 23.83 3.98 5.13
N ASN A 6 23.39 2.76 5.32
CA ASN A 6 23.75 1.64 4.45
C ASN A 6 22.54 1.25 3.59
N LEU A 7 22.80 0.91 2.32
CA LEU A 7 21.83 0.23 1.49
C LEU A 7 21.61 -1.18 2.04
N THR A 8 20.38 -1.49 2.43
CA THR A 8 20.00 -2.82 2.91
C THR A 8 19.10 -3.50 1.89
N ARG A 9 19.32 -4.81 1.68
CA ARG A 9 18.43 -5.61 0.86
C ARG A 9 17.03 -5.61 1.51
N PRO A 10 15.94 -5.32 0.78
CA PRO A 10 14.61 -5.45 1.33
C PRO A 10 14.31 -6.92 1.66
N GLY A 11 13.57 -7.14 2.75
CA GLY A 11 13.10 -8.47 3.09
C GLY A 11 11.95 -8.89 2.17
N ASP A 12 11.91 -10.16 1.79
CA ASP A 12 10.96 -10.69 0.80
C ASP A 12 9.49 -10.63 1.27
N THR A 13 9.24 -10.48 2.57
CA THR A 13 7.90 -10.59 3.16
C THR A 13 7.36 -9.29 3.78
N ARG A 14 8.15 -8.21 3.84
CA ARG A 14 7.75 -6.96 4.54
C ARG A 14 7.82 -5.76 3.62
N TRP A 15 6.68 -5.27 3.18
CA TRP A 15 6.56 -4.08 2.31
C TRP A 15 7.23 -2.82 2.87
N GLY A 16 7.19 -2.61 4.18
CA GLY A 16 7.88 -1.49 4.84
C GLY A 16 9.40 -1.47 4.61
N SER A 17 10.03 -2.65 4.40
CA SER A 17 11.45 -2.72 4.06
C SER A 17 11.75 -2.20 2.65
N HIS A 18 10.83 -2.39 1.70
CA HIS A 18 10.95 -1.87 0.34
C HIS A 18 10.90 -0.34 0.33
N HIS A 19 9.94 0.27 1.04
CA HIS A 19 9.86 1.72 1.17
C HIS A 19 11.16 2.32 1.72
N THR A 20 11.67 1.75 2.83
CA THR A 20 12.92 2.21 3.45
C THR A 20 14.11 2.06 2.52
N THR A 21 14.19 0.97 1.75
CA THR A 21 15.29 0.74 0.80
C THR A 21 15.26 1.75 -0.34
N LEU A 22 14.08 2.01 -0.92
CA LEU A 22 13.93 3.01 -1.99
C LEU A 22 14.22 4.42 -1.50
N LEU A 23 13.79 4.77 -0.29
CA LEU A 23 14.08 6.06 0.32
C LEU A 23 15.60 6.26 0.52
N ARG A 24 16.30 5.23 1.00
CA ARG A 24 17.76 5.26 1.13
C ARG A 24 18.44 5.35 -0.23
N LEU A 25 17.96 4.62 -1.23
CA LEU A 25 18.51 4.72 -2.59
C LEU A 25 18.36 6.13 -3.15
N ASP A 26 17.21 6.78 -2.97
CA ASP A 26 16.98 8.16 -3.39
C ASP A 26 17.95 9.12 -2.72
N GLN A 27 18.14 9.00 -1.40
CA GLN A 27 19.05 9.80 -0.61
C GLN A 27 20.52 9.58 -0.96
N MET A 28 20.91 8.34 -1.22
CA MET A 28 22.29 7.92 -1.47
C MET A 28 22.60 7.76 -2.96
N TRP A 29 21.75 8.29 -3.85
CA TRP A 29 21.86 8.09 -5.30
C TRP A 29 23.26 8.31 -5.83
N SER A 30 23.85 9.45 -5.54
CA SER A 30 25.19 9.80 -6.04
C SER A 30 26.26 8.88 -5.50
N SER A 31 26.18 8.51 -4.21
CA SER A 31 27.13 7.57 -3.60
C SER A 31 26.98 6.15 -4.16
N ALA A 32 25.74 5.72 -4.44
CA ALA A 32 25.50 4.42 -5.07
C ALA A 32 26.10 4.35 -6.48
N LEU A 33 25.93 5.40 -7.28
CA LEU A 33 26.53 5.49 -8.61
C LEU A 33 28.05 5.50 -8.54
N GLU A 34 28.63 6.23 -7.60
CA GLU A 34 30.09 6.29 -7.42
C GLU A 34 30.66 4.91 -7.11
N VAL A 35 30.04 4.17 -6.17
CA VAL A 35 30.45 2.79 -5.87
C VAL A 35 30.35 1.88 -7.11
N LEU A 36 29.27 2.01 -7.90
CA LEU A 36 29.12 1.25 -9.13
C LEU A 36 30.19 1.56 -10.17
N ARG A 37 30.60 2.83 -10.29
CA ARG A 37 31.69 3.26 -11.18
C ARG A 37 33.03 2.66 -10.76
N VAL A 38 33.36 2.71 -9.47
CA VAL A 38 34.57 2.07 -8.92
C VAL A 38 34.56 0.57 -9.19
N VAL A 39 33.45 -0.13 -8.97
CA VAL A 39 33.33 -1.57 -9.26
C VAL A 39 33.48 -1.86 -10.76
N ASN A 40 32.99 -0.98 -11.61
CA ASN A 40 33.11 -1.12 -13.06
C ASN A 40 34.57 -0.97 -13.51
N GLU A 41 35.32 -0.02 -12.92
CA GLU A 41 36.74 0.22 -13.20
C GLU A 41 37.64 -0.88 -12.65
N ASP A 42 37.36 -1.42 -11.46
CA ASP A 42 38.12 -2.51 -10.81
C ASP A 42 38.01 -3.86 -11.51
N GLY A 43 37.18 -4.02 -12.52
CA GLY A 43 37.01 -5.23 -13.30
C GLY A 43 36.34 -6.41 -12.56
N ARG A 44 35.79 -6.17 -11.37
CA ARG A 44 35.11 -7.20 -10.54
C ARG A 44 33.63 -7.41 -10.89
N GLY A 45 33.30 -7.41 -12.18
CA GLY A 45 31.94 -7.55 -12.67
C GLY A 45 31.48 -6.34 -13.50
N PRO A 46 32.36 -5.90 -14.43
CA PRO A 46 32.17 -4.64 -15.15
C PRO A 46 30.86 -4.59 -15.95
N SER A 47 30.46 -5.70 -16.55
CA SER A 47 29.21 -5.77 -17.32
C SER A 47 27.95 -5.60 -16.46
N GLN A 48 27.94 -6.06 -15.22
CA GLN A 48 26.81 -5.88 -14.32
C GLN A 48 26.77 -4.45 -13.77
N ALA A 49 27.91 -3.92 -13.35
CA ALA A 49 28.01 -2.54 -12.84
C ALA A 49 27.64 -1.52 -13.92
N ALA A 50 28.17 -1.67 -15.15
CA ALA A 50 27.83 -0.83 -16.28
C ALA A 50 26.32 -0.85 -16.59
N GLY A 51 25.69 -2.02 -16.63
CA GLY A 51 24.26 -2.13 -16.88
C GLY A 51 23.39 -1.57 -15.75
N LEU A 52 23.86 -1.58 -14.49
CA LEU A 52 23.17 -0.92 -13.37
C LEU A 52 23.30 0.62 -13.46
N ILE A 53 24.49 1.14 -13.81
CA ILE A 53 24.72 2.57 -14.02
C ILE A 53 23.79 3.08 -15.13
N GLU A 54 23.78 2.43 -16.29
CA GLU A 54 22.92 2.80 -17.42
C GLU A 54 21.43 2.84 -17.02
N LYS A 55 20.97 1.81 -16.29
CA LYS A 55 19.59 1.79 -15.80
C LYS A 55 19.31 2.91 -14.81
N MET A 56 20.19 3.13 -13.83
CA MET A 56 19.98 4.19 -12.84
C MET A 56 20.00 5.58 -13.51
N GLU A 57 20.86 5.83 -14.46
CA GLU A 57 20.96 7.10 -15.20
C GLU A 57 19.87 7.26 -16.27
N SER A 58 18.83 6.39 -16.28
CA SER A 58 17.70 6.52 -17.21
C SER A 58 16.51 7.24 -16.58
N PHE A 59 15.77 8.00 -17.39
CA PHE A 59 14.50 8.64 -17.01
C PHE A 59 13.50 7.58 -16.47
N ASN A 60 13.44 6.42 -17.11
CA ASN A 60 12.55 5.35 -16.69
C ASN A 60 12.78 4.92 -15.23
N PHE A 61 14.04 4.76 -14.84
CA PHE A 61 14.37 4.40 -13.47
C PHE A 61 14.02 5.52 -12.48
N ALA A 62 14.36 6.76 -12.82
CA ALA A 62 14.02 7.93 -12.00
C ALA A 62 12.51 8.06 -11.80
N PHE A 63 11.72 7.89 -12.86
CA PHE A 63 10.27 7.92 -12.80
C PHE A 63 9.72 6.81 -11.89
N ILE A 64 10.13 5.56 -12.13
CA ILE A 64 9.68 4.42 -11.32
C ILE A 64 10.08 4.60 -9.85
N LEU A 65 11.29 5.04 -9.55
CA LEU A 65 11.73 5.29 -8.16
C LEU A 65 10.84 6.31 -7.46
N LYS A 66 10.61 7.47 -8.06
CA LYS A 66 9.78 8.53 -7.47
C LYS A 66 8.32 8.12 -7.34
N PHE A 67 7.79 7.42 -8.33
CA PHE A 67 6.43 6.89 -8.30
C PHE A 67 6.26 5.83 -7.20
N MET A 68 7.18 4.87 -7.07
CA MET A 68 7.14 3.86 -6.03
C MET A 68 7.28 4.47 -4.62
N LEU A 69 8.13 5.47 -4.46
CA LEU A 69 8.24 6.22 -3.20
C LEU A 69 6.91 6.89 -2.83
N LYS A 70 6.22 7.48 -3.80
CA LYS A 70 4.91 8.09 -3.59
C LYS A 70 3.85 7.04 -3.18
N LEU A 71 3.78 5.91 -3.89
CA LEU A 71 2.86 4.82 -3.59
C LEU A 71 3.13 4.20 -2.22
N PHE A 72 4.37 3.84 -1.94
CA PHE A 72 4.72 3.26 -0.65
C PHE A 72 4.58 4.26 0.50
N GLY A 73 4.79 5.56 0.25
CA GLY A 73 4.51 6.61 1.23
C GLY A 73 3.04 6.65 1.66
N ILE A 74 2.11 6.35 0.72
CA ILE A 74 0.68 6.26 1.02
C ILE A 74 0.34 4.98 1.82
N THR A 75 0.94 3.85 1.45
CA THR A 75 0.57 2.53 2.00
C THR A 75 1.39 2.11 3.22
N ASN A 76 2.50 2.79 3.52
CA ASN A 76 3.43 2.38 4.57
C ASN A 76 2.83 2.43 5.97
N GLU A 77 2.02 3.44 6.27
CA GLU A 77 1.36 3.59 7.57
C GLU A 77 0.40 2.42 7.83
N LEU A 78 -0.46 2.09 6.86
CA LEU A 78 -1.34 0.92 6.92
C LEU A 78 -0.53 -0.37 7.11
N SER A 79 0.56 -0.52 6.34
CA SER A 79 1.43 -1.70 6.46
C SER A 79 2.06 -1.85 7.85
N GLN A 80 2.46 -0.76 8.49
CA GLN A 80 3.02 -0.77 9.83
C GLN A 80 1.97 -1.13 10.88
N ILE A 81 0.76 -0.60 10.76
CA ILE A 81 -0.32 -0.84 11.71
C ILE A 81 -0.82 -2.27 11.59
N LEU A 82 -1.00 -2.80 10.37
CA LEU A 82 -1.40 -4.20 10.14
C LEU A 82 -0.37 -5.24 10.65
N GLN A 83 0.87 -4.82 10.95
CA GLN A 83 1.91 -5.69 11.51
C GLN A 83 1.99 -5.64 13.04
N ARG A 84 1.20 -4.79 13.69
CA ARG A 84 1.20 -4.69 15.16
C ARG A 84 0.48 -5.87 15.79
N LYS A 85 0.98 -6.30 16.96
CA LYS A 85 0.36 -7.40 17.72
C LYS A 85 -0.93 -6.97 18.44
N ASP A 86 -1.03 -5.68 18.75
CA ASP A 86 -2.14 -5.01 19.41
C ASP A 86 -3.05 -4.31 18.38
N LEU A 87 -3.29 -4.96 17.25
CA LEU A 87 -4.06 -4.41 16.14
C LEU A 87 -5.51 -4.13 16.55
N ASN A 88 -5.89 -2.86 16.55
CA ASN A 88 -7.29 -2.46 16.62
C ASN A 88 -7.93 -2.58 15.23
N ILE A 89 -8.87 -3.52 15.08
CA ILE A 89 -9.54 -3.82 13.80
C ILE A 89 -10.28 -2.60 13.24
N ILE A 90 -10.91 -1.78 14.10
CA ILE A 90 -11.64 -0.59 13.66
C ILE A 90 -10.69 0.42 13.04
N LEU A 91 -9.59 0.71 13.75
CA LEU A 91 -8.56 1.61 13.25
C LEU A 91 -7.95 1.10 11.93
N ALA A 92 -7.73 -0.21 11.82
CA ALA A 92 -7.21 -0.81 10.59
C ALA A 92 -8.17 -0.59 9.40
N MET A 93 -9.48 -0.68 9.60
CA MET A 93 -10.48 -0.44 8.56
C MET A 93 -10.54 1.03 8.14
N GLU A 94 -10.55 1.95 9.12
CA GLU A 94 -10.50 3.39 8.85
C GLU A 94 -9.26 3.74 8.01
N LEU A 95 -8.12 3.17 8.35
CA LEU A 95 -6.89 3.37 7.58
C LEU A 95 -6.92 2.76 6.18
N VAL A 96 -7.61 1.64 5.98
CA VAL A 96 -7.83 1.08 4.63
C VAL A 96 -8.62 2.07 3.78
N ASP A 97 -9.69 2.65 4.33
CA ASP A 97 -10.52 3.62 3.61
C ASP A 97 -9.74 4.92 3.34
N ASP A 98 -8.93 5.39 4.29
CA ASP A 98 -8.04 6.54 4.09
C ASP A 98 -7.01 6.29 2.97
N VAL A 99 -6.40 5.10 2.95
CA VAL A 99 -5.44 4.73 1.89
C VAL A 99 -6.13 4.67 0.54
N LYS A 100 -7.34 4.10 0.43
CA LYS A 100 -8.14 4.10 -0.80
C LYS A 100 -8.43 5.51 -1.29
N ALA A 101 -8.88 6.39 -0.40
CA ALA A 101 -9.16 7.79 -0.72
C ALA A 101 -7.90 8.53 -1.20
N ARG A 102 -6.75 8.32 -0.55
CA ARG A 102 -5.46 8.90 -0.96
C ARG A 102 -4.97 8.38 -2.30
N LEU A 103 -5.16 7.09 -2.61
CA LEU A 103 -4.84 6.51 -3.93
C LEU A 103 -5.76 7.07 -5.02
N ALA A 104 -7.06 7.22 -4.75
CA ALA A 104 -8.00 7.85 -5.67
C ALA A 104 -7.61 9.29 -5.97
N ASN A 105 -7.27 10.09 -4.95
CA ASN A 105 -6.78 11.45 -5.13
C ASN A 105 -5.46 11.50 -5.91
N LEU A 106 -4.51 10.59 -5.63
CA LEU A 106 -3.28 10.48 -6.39
C LEU A 106 -3.57 10.21 -7.88
N ARG A 107 -4.54 9.34 -8.16
CA ARG A 107 -4.95 9.01 -9.54
C ARG A 107 -5.52 10.23 -10.28
N GLU A 108 -6.38 11.00 -9.62
CA GLU A 108 -7.07 12.14 -10.23
C GLU A 108 -6.16 13.34 -10.44
N SER A 109 -5.38 13.71 -9.44
CA SER A 109 -4.65 14.98 -9.40
C SER A 109 -3.14 14.86 -9.18
N GLY A 110 -2.62 13.66 -8.90
CA GLY A 110 -1.23 13.50 -8.48
C GLY A 110 -0.20 13.40 -9.60
N TRP A 111 -0.64 13.34 -10.87
CA TRP A 111 0.28 13.17 -12.00
C TRP A 111 1.24 14.36 -12.16
N ASP A 112 0.72 15.57 -12.18
CA ASP A 112 1.51 16.76 -12.48
C ASP A 112 2.57 16.99 -11.41
N ASP A 113 2.21 16.84 -10.13
CA ASP A 113 3.16 16.94 -9.00
C ASP A 113 4.23 15.85 -9.06
N LEU A 114 3.85 14.61 -9.40
CA LEU A 114 4.81 13.52 -9.56
C LEU A 114 5.78 13.83 -10.72
N PHE A 115 5.24 14.26 -11.84
CA PHE A 115 6.04 14.54 -13.03
C PHE A 115 7.04 15.66 -12.79
N VAL A 116 6.62 16.77 -12.15
CA VAL A 116 7.51 17.87 -11.75
C VAL A 116 8.62 17.34 -10.82
N ASN A 117 8.28 16.55 -9.81
CA ASN A 117 9.27 15.97 -8.90
C ASN A 117 10.29 15.06 -9.62
N VAL A 118 9.84 14.30 -10.62
CA VAL A 118 10.72 13.47 -11.46
C VAL A 118 11.65 14.36 -12.30
N GLN A 119 11.12 15.42 -12.92
CA GLN A 119 11.92 16.35 -13.73
C GLN A 119 13.00 17.05 -12.89
N GLU A 120 12.64 17.58 -11.71
CA GLU A 120 13.58 18.19 -10.76
C GLU A 120 14.69 17.22 -10.36
N PHE A 121 14.33 15.97 -10.06
CA PHE A 121 15.29 14.93 -9.74
C PHE A 121 16.21 14.64 -10.93
N CYS A 122 15.68 14.50 -12.13
CA CYS A 122 16.46 14.26 -13.34
C CYS A 122 17.46 15.41 -13.61
N VAL A 123 17.01 16.65 -13.51
CA VAL A 123 17.87 17.83 -13.65
C VAL A 123 18.97 17.82 -12.59
N ALA A 124 18.65 17.59 -11.32
CA ALA A 124 19.62 17.54 -10.23
C ALA A 124 20.64 16.41 -10.37
N LYS A 125 20.30 15.32 -11.08
CA LYS A 125 21.17 14.15 -11.28
C LYS A 125 21.80 14.08 -12.70
N GLY A 126 21.53 15.06 -13.57
CA GLY A 126 22.03 15.07 -14.93
C GLY A 126 21.42 14.00 -15.85
N ILE A 127 20.23 13.51 -15.51
CA ILE A 127 19.49 12.51 -16.28
C ILE A 127 18.69 13.23 -17.38
N PRO A 128 18.83 12.85 -18.66
CA PRO A 128 18.06 13.50 -19.72
C PRO A 128 16.57 13.18 -19.60
N VAL A 129 15.73 14.22 -19.63
CA VAL A 129 14.28 14.10 -19.68
C VAL A 129 13.86 13.96 -21.13
N PRO A 130 13.15 12.89 -21.53
CA PRO A 130 12.71 12.70 -22.90
C PRO A 130 11.61 13.70 -23.28
N ASN A 131 11.46 13.96 -24.57
CA ASN A 131 10.31 14.72 -25.07
C ASN A 131 9.04 13.88 -24.89
N MET A 132 8.12 14.34 -24.06
CA MET A 132 6.89 13.60 -23.72
C MET A 132 5.93 13.42 -24.91
N ASP A 133 6.03 14.26 -25.93
CA ASP A 133 5.23 14.20 -27.16
C ASP A 133 5.83 13.25 -28.23
N GLU A 134 7.03 12.73 -27.99
CA GLU A 134 7.68 11.77 -28.88
C GLU A 134 6.90 10.47 -28.93
N GLU A 135 6.70 9.93 -30.13
CA GLU A 135 6.01 8.67 -30.34
C GLU A 135 6.95 7.46 -30.22
N ILE A 136 6.54 6.49 -29.47
CA ILE A 136 7.22 5.20 -29.30
C ILE A 136 6.33 4.04 -29.76
N PRO A 137 6.91 2.96 -30.29
CA PRO A 137 6.15 1.78 -30.66
C PRO A 137 5.49 1.14 -29.45
N VAL A 138 4.23 0.73 -29.56
CA VAL A 138 3.52 -0.03 -28.52
C VAL A 138 4.21 -1.38 -28.32
N ARG A 139 4.71 -1.63 -27.11
CA ARG A 139 5.29 -2.91 -26.73
C ARG A 139 4.16 -3.90 -26.41
N GLY A 140 3.92 -4.89 -27.26
CA GLY A 140 2.95 -5.94 -27.01
C GLY A 140 2.81 -6.90 -28.19
N ARG A 141 2.15 -8.06 -27.96
CA ARG A 141 1.82 -9.05 -28.99
C ARG A 141 0.68 -8.59 -29.92
N SER A 142 0.48 -7.30 -30.10
CA SER A 142 -0.52 -6.81 -31.03
C SER A 142 -0.08 -7.09 -32.45
N ARG A 143 -0.87 -7.86 -33.20
CA ARG A 143 -0.71 -8.11 -34.64
C ARG A 143 -0.99 -6.86 -35.50
N LEU A 144 -1.23 -5.71 -34.86
CA LEU A 144 -1.44 -4.43 -35.51
C LEU A 144 -0.07 -3.73 -35.60
N GLU A 145 0.62 -3.96 -36.71
CA GLU A 145 1.84 -3.24 -37.06
C GLU A 145 1.55 -1.73 -37.12
N GLY A 146 2.41 -0.93 -36.48
CA GLY A 146 2.42 0.52 -36.65
C GLY A 146 1.63 1.33 -35.61
N ARG A 147 1.15 0.77 -34.51
CA ARG A 147 0.61 1.59 -33.41
C ARG A 147 1.73 2.22 -32.59
N THR A 148 1.69 3.53 -32.53
CA THR A 148 2.55 4.34 -31.66
C THR A 148 1.73 4.97 -30.54
N VAL A 149 2.38 5.28 -29.44
CA VAL A 149 1.84 6.08 -28.33
C VAL A 149 2.90 7.11 -27.94
N THR A 150 2.49 8.24 -27.41
CA THR A 150 3.43 9.21 -26.88
C THR A 150 4.11 8.69 -25.61
N ILE A 151 5.32 9.15 -25.34
CA ILE A 151 6.01 8.85 -24.09
C ILE A 151 5.17 9.27 -22.88
N LEU A 152 4.48 10.42 -22.98
CA LEU A 152 3.51 10.86 -21.97
C LEU A 152 2.42 9.80 -21.72
N HIS A 153 1.80 9.29 -22.79
CA HIS A 153 0.77 8.26 -22.68
C HIS A 153 1.31 7.00 -22.00
N HIS A 154 2.52 6.58 -22.37
CA HIS A 154 3.17 5.41 -21.77
C HIS A 154 3.32 5.56 -20.25
N TYR A 155 3.93 6.65 -19.78
CA TYR A 155 4.15 6.84 -18.34
C TYR A 155 2.87 7.14 -17.58
N ARG A 156 1.99 8.00 -18.12
CA ARG A 156 0.77 8.42 -17.43
C ARG A 156 -0.30 7.34 -17.45
N THR A 157 -0.55 6.72 -18.62
CA THR A 157 -1.69 5.80 -18.77
C THR A 157 -1.28 4.37 -18.49
N GLU A 158 -0.19 3.90 -19.13
CA GLU A 158 0.17 2.48 -19.05
C GLU A 158 0.90 2.12 -17.75
N ILE A 159 1.58 3.08 -17.10
CA ILE A 159 2.30 2.82 -15.84
C ILE A 159 1.54 3.41 -14.66
N PHE A 160 1.38 4.74 -14.59
CA PHE A 160 0.84 5.43 -13.42
C PHE A 160 -0.61 5.02 -13.12
N TYR A 161 -1.53 5.19 -14.08
CA TYR A 161 -2.93 4.83 -13.86
C TYR A 161 -3.10 3.32 -13.65
N VAL A 162 -2.49 2.49 -14.49
CA VAL A 162 -2.63 1.03 -14.38
C VAL A 162 -2.13 0.50 -13.04
N ALA A 163 -1.02 1.03 -12.52
CA ALA A 163 -0.50 0.58 -11.23
C ALA A 163 -1.44 0.96 -10.08
N ILE A 164 -1.93 2.21 -10.05
CA ILE A 164 -2.86 2.67 -9.02
C ILE A 164 -4.16 1.88 -9.09
N ASP A 165 -4.75 1.73 -10.29
CA ASP A 165 -5.99 0.99 -10.49
C ASP A 165 -5.87 -0.46 -10.03
N LYS A 166 -4.76 -1.14 -10.31
CA LYS A 166 -4.51 -2.49 -9.83
C LYS A 166 -4.41 -2.57 -8.31
N ILE A 167 -3.75 -1.60 -7.66
CA ILE A 167 -3.67 -1.55 -6.19
C ILE A 167 -5.07 -1.34 -5.60
N CYS A 168 -5.87 -0.43 -6.15
CA CYS A 168 -7.23 -0.18 -5.69
C CYS A 168 -8.10 -1.44 -5.82
N VAL A 169 -8.06 -2.12 -6.98
CA VAL A 169 -8.80 -3.37 -7.20
C VAL A 169 -8.37 -4.47 -6.22
N GLU A 170 -7.07 -4.63 -5.95
CA GLU A 170 -6.58 -5.60 -4.96
C GLU A 170 -7.02 -5.24 -3.54
N MET A 171 -7.02 -3.96 -3.19
CA MET A 171 -7.52 -3.51 -1.90
C MET A 171 -9.02 -3.79 -1.76
N ASP A 172 -9.83 -3.49 -2.79
CA ASP A 172 -11.26 -3.77 -2.78
C ASP A 172 -11.56 -5.26 -2.69
N HIS A 173 -10.77 -6.09 -3.35
CA HIS A 173 -10.92 -7.54 -3.26
C HIS A 173 -10.58 -8.08 -1.86
N ARG A 174 -9.48 -7.60 -1.27
CA ARG A 174 -9.02 -8.06 0.05
C ARG A 174 -9.84 -7.51 1.20
N PHE A 175 -10.30 -6.28 1.06
CA PHE A 175 -11.15 -5.58 2.04
C PHE A 175 -12.55 -5.39 1.46
N SER A 176 -13.16 -6.50 1.02
CA SER A 176 -14.50 -6.51 0.42
C SER A 176 -15.58 -6.14 1.44
N GLU A 177 -16.74 -5.68 0.95
CA GLU A 177 -17.91 -5.39 1.81
C GLU A 177 -18.24 -6.54 2.76
N ARG A 178 -18.11 -7.79 2.31
CA ARG A 178 -18.41 -8.97 3.12
C ARG A 178 -17.42 -9.10 4.29
N GLY A 179 -16.12 -8.89 4.04
CA GLY A 179 -15.11 -8.82 5.10
C GLY A 179 -15.32 -7.63 6.03
N ASN A 180 -15.68 -6.47 5.48
CA ASN A 180 -15.99 -5.27 6.24
C ASN A 180 -17.24 -5.44 7.12
N ILE A 181 -18.28 -6.16 6.64
CA ILE A 181 -19.45 -6.46 7.45
C ILE A 181 -19.06 -7.31 8.66
N VAL A 182 -18.26 -8.37 8.46
CA VAL A 182 -17.81 -9.23 9.57
C VAL A 182 -16.99 -8.43 10.58
N LEU A 183 -16.02 -7.63 10.10
CA LEU A 183 -15.18 -6.80 10.95
C LEU A 183 -15.99 -5.73 11.70
N ASN A 184 -16.96 -5.09 11.03
CA ASN A 184 -17.88 -4.14 11.66
C ASN A 184 -18.78 -4.79 12.71
N CYS A 185 -19.19 -6.04 12.51
CA CYS A 185 -19.93 -6.76 13.52
C CYS A 185 -19.04 -7.09 14.72
N PHE A 186 -17.79 -7.54 14.49
CA PHE A 186 -16.82 -7.78 15.56
C PHE A 186 -16.47 -6.51 16.33
N SER A 187 -16.41 -5.36 15.68
CA SER A 187 -16.12 -4.09 16.34
C SER A 187 -17.16 -3.69 17.39
N CYS A 188 -18.37 -4.27 17.32
CA CYS A 188 -19.41 -4.06 18.33
C CYS A 188 -19.10 -4.77 19.66
N LEU A 189 -18.13 -5.69 19.70
CA LEU A 189 -17.65 -6.36 20.91
C LEU A 189 -16.56 -5.55 21.64
N ASP A 190 -16.17 -4.37 21.13
CA ASP A 190 -15.16 -3.53 21.78
C ASP A 190 -15.57 -3.20 23.23
N PRO A 191 -14.77 -3.63 24.23
CA PRO A 191 -15.08 -3.40 25.64
C PRO A 191 -14.92 -1.96 26.08
N LYS A 192 -14.26 -1.12 25.25
CA LYS A 192 -14.03 0.28 25.55
C LYS A 192 -15.31 1.04 25.87
N ASN A 193 -15.23 1.93 26.84
CA ASN A 193 -16.37 2.72 27.29
C ASN A 193 -17.57 1.82 27.72
N SER A 194 -17.30 0.72 28.42
CA SER A 194 -18.31 -0.21 28.93
C SER A 194 -19.22 -0.77 27.82
N PHE A 195 -18.61 -1.23 26.72
CA PHE A 195 -19.32 -1.80 25.58
C PHE A 195 -20.33 -0.80 24.96
N SER A 196 -19.97 0.49 24.87
CA SER A 196 -20.86 1.53 24.33
C SER A 196 -21.27 1.28 22.87
N LYS A 197 -20.43 0.60 22.10
CA LYS A 197 -20.67 0.26 20.68
C LYS A 197 -21.40 -1.08 20.49
N PHE A 198 -21.78 -1.78 21.57
CA PHE A 198 -22.44 -3.06 21.47
C PHE A 198 -23.78 -2.96 20.75
N ASP A 199 -23.90 -3.65 19.64
CA ASP A 199 -25.08 -3.64 18.76
C ASP A 199 -25.54 -5.07 18.50
N VAL A 200 -26.67 -5.44 19.11
CA VAL A 200 -27.25 -6.78 19.06
C VAL A 200 -27.60 -7.21 17.63
N ASP A 201 -28.15 -6.26 16.83
CA ASP A 201 -28.59 -6.59 15.48
C ASP A 201 -27.40 -6.82 14.54
N LYS A 202 -26.34 -6.03 14.68
CA LYS A 202 -25.10 -6.27 13.94
C LYS A 202 -24.44 -7.58 14.30
N LEU A 203 -24.37 -7.90 15.61
CA LEU A 203 -23.79 -9.18 16.06
C LEU A 203 -24.62 -10.38 15.63
N ALA A 204 -25.95 -10.30 15.73
CA ALA A 204 -26.83 -11.37 15.27
C ALA A 204 -26.67 -11.64 13.75
N ARG A 205 -26.35 -10.61 12.96
CA ARG A 205 -26.06 -10.76 11.52
C ARG A 205 -24.86 -11.66 11.22
N LEU A 206 -23.93 -11.83 12.17
CA LEU A 206 -22.83 -12.80 12.01
C LEU A 206 -23.34 -14.23 11.88
N ALA A 207 -24.40 -14.60 12.62
CA ALA A 207 -24.99 -15.92 12.50
C ALA A 207 -25.67 -16.17 11.15
N ASP A 208 -26.12 -15.11 10.47
CA ASP A 208 -26.66 -15.21 9.10
C ASP A 208 -25.53 -15.35 8.06
N ILE A 209 -24.36 -14.73 8.32
CA ILE A 209 -23.18 -14.80 7.44
C ILE A 209 -22.51 -16.18 7.53
N TYR A 210 -22.47 -16.75 8.73
CA TYR A 210 -21.91 -18.07 9.04
C TYR A 210 -23.00 -19.12 9.17
N ASP A 211 -23.85 -19.23 8.16
CA ASP A 211 -25.03 -20.07 8.14
C ASP A 211 -24.74 -21.58 8.25
N ALA A 212 -23.52 -22.00 7.94
CA ALA A 212 -23.04 -23.35 8.14
C ALA A 212 -22.76 -23.70 9.61
N ASP A 213 -22.43 -22.70 10.44
CA ASP A 213 -22.05 -22.85 11.84
C ASP A 213 -23.24 -22.63 12.79
N PHE A 214 -24.29 -21.93 12.34
CA PHE A 214 -25.47 -21.59 13.12
C PHE A 214 -26.75 -22.21 12.53
N SER A 215 -27.43 -23.06 13.29
CA SER A 215 -28.74 -23.58 12.90
C SER A 215 -29.81 -22.49 12.88
N ASN A 216 -30.98 -22.79 12.29
CA ASN A 216 -32.11 -21.87 12.33
C ASN A 216 -32.59 -21.57 13.74
N ASP A 217 -32.49 -22.57 14.62
CA ASP A 217 -32.87 -22.42 16.05
C ASP A 217 -31.86 -21.50 16.77
N ASP A 218 -30.57 -21.69 16.54
CA ASP A 218 -29.52 -20.81 17.09
C ASP A 218 -29.73 -19.36 16.66
N ARG A 219 -30.03 -19.12 15.37
CA ARG A 219 -30.31 -17.77 14.83
C ARG A 219 -31.56 -17.15 15.45
N GLY A 220 -32.54 -17.96 15.81
CA GLY A 220 -33.75 -17.49 16.49
C GLY A 220 -33.50 -16.96 17.89
N ILE A 221 -32.58 -17.58 18.64
CA ILE A 221 -32.34 -17.27 20.07
C ILE A 221 -31.14 -16.34 20.29
N ILE A 222 -30.24 -16.18 19.31
CA ILE A 222 -28.96 -15.44 19.48
C ILE A 222 -29.17 -13.98 19.90
N LYS A 223 -30.21 -13.31 19.42
CA LYS A 223 -30.51 -11.92 19.81
C LYS A 223 -30.81 -11.80 21.29
N GLU A 224 -31.63 -12.72 21.86
CA GLU A 224 -31.96 -12.72 23.29
C GLU A 224 -30.73 -13.05 24.14
N GLN A 225 -29.89 -13.96 23.67
CA GLN A 225 -28.63 -14.30 24.34
C GLN A 225 -27.67 -13.08 24.35
N LEU A 226 -27.53 -12.35 23.22
CA LEU A 226 -26.70 -11.16 23.13
C LEU A 226 -27.23 -10.01 24.01
N GLN A 227 -28.57 -9.85 24.10
CA GLN A 227 -29.18 -8.87 25.02
C GLN A 227 -28.89 -9.21 26.48
N THR A 228 -28.99 -10.46 26.84
CA THR A 228 -28.65 -10.95 28.19
C THR A 228 -27.17 -10.74 28.48
N TYR A 229 -26.30 -11.09 27.52
CA TYR A 229 -24.85 -10.92 27.61
C TYR A 229 -24.45 -9.47 27.87
N VAL A 230 -24.95 -8.51 27.08
CA VAL A 230 -24.58 -7.10 27.25
C VAL A 230 -25.02 -6.54 28.60
N ILE A 231 -26.17 -6.96 29.13
CA ILE A 231 -26.61 -6.57 30.46
C ILE A 231 -25.66 -7.14 31.53
N HIS A 232 -25.22 -8.39 31.37
CA HIS A 232 -24.31 -9.06 32.29
C HIS A 232 -22.95 -8.37 32.31
N VAL A 233 -22.31 -8.16 31.16
CA VAL A 233 -20.96 -7.56 31.08
C VAL A 233 -20.94 -6.11 31.56
N LYS A 234 -21.99 -5.32 31.30
CA LYS A 234 -22.09 -3.93 31.81
C LYS A 234 -22.25 -3.85 33.32
N ARG A 235 -22.73 -4.89 33.98
CA ARG A 235 -22.94 -4.95 35.45
C ARG A 235 -21.71 -5.46 36.20
N HIS A 236 -20.85 -6.22 35.55
CA HIS A 236 -19.71 -6.84 36.21
C HIS A 236 -18.46 -5.96 36.19
N ALA A 237 -17.95 -5.61 37.36
CA ALA A 237 -16.77 -4.76 37.53
C ALA A 237 -15.50 -5.37 36.86
N SER A 238 -15.42 -6.68 36.74
CA SER A 238 -14.30 -7.37 36.07
C SER A 238 -14.17 -7.02 34.58
N PHE A 239 -15.25 -6.60 33.93
CA PHE A 239 -15.23 -6.18 32.51
C PHE A 239 -15.02 -4.68 32.32
N SER A 240 -15.09 -3.88 33.40
CA SER A 240 -14.89 -2.42 33.32
C SER A 240 -13.44 -2.02 33.05
N THR A 241 -12.50 -2.93 33.28
CA THR A 241 -11.05 -2.74 33.06
C THR A 241 -10.53 -3.39 31.78
N CYS A 242 -11.41 -4.04 31.00
CA CYS A 242 -11.02 -4.63 29.71
C CYS A 242 -10.80 -3.50 28.68
N GLU A 243 -9.63 -3.48 28.06
CA GLU A 243 -9.26 -2.50 27.02
C GLU A 243 -9.29 -3.09 25.60
N ASP A 244 -9.28 -4.43 25.47
CA ASP A 244 -9.27 -5.15 24.20
C ASP A 244 -10.27 -6.32 24.19
N VAL A 245 -10.66 -6.74 22.96
CA VAL A 245 -11.53 -7.90 22.68
C VAL A 245 -10.71 -9.17 22.66
#